data_788781457b6316a838e65678281a1c2b
#
_entry.id   788781457b6316a838e65678281a1c2b
#
_cell.length_a   1.000
_cell.length_b   1.000
_cell.length_c   1.000
_cell.angle_alpha   90.00
_cell.angle_beta   90.00
_cell.angle_gamma   90.00
#
_symmetry.space_group_name_H-M   'P 1'
#
loop_
_entity.id
_entity.type
_entity.pdbx_description
1 polymer ?
#
loop_
_entity_poly.entity_id
_entity_poly.type
_entity_poly.pdbx_seq_one_letter_code
_entity_poly.pdbx_strand_id
1 'polypeptide(L)'
;MKEGFVSPDEQNLAQVPHLLDEGKVVVLKKLKGSSMLPFIRGGVDSVRLRKPEKVKVGDIVLAVFGGRPIVHRVIAINGTKVTLMGDGNLQGTEKGDLSEVLGIVDQIISPSGRCRKPSSGRIWRRLLPVRKYLLKIYRKWNKIFA
;
A
#
# COMPACT_ATOMS: atom_id res chain seq x y z
N MET A 1 -17.13 -11.94 -14.54
CA MET A 1 -16.14 -10.85 -14.42
C MET A 1 -14.73 -11.46 -14.42
N LYS A 2 -13.95 -11.18 -15.43
CA LYS A 2 -12.57 -11.71 -15.46
C LYS A 2 -11.71 -10.89 -14.52
N GLU A 3 -11.22 -11.52 -13.49
CA GLU A 3 -10.27 -10.91 -12.58
C GLU A 3 -8.94 -10.72 -13.31
N GLY A 4 -8.53 -9.47 -13.50
CA GLY A 4 -7.22 -9.16 -14.03
C GLY A 4 -6.20 -9.27 -12.91
N PHE A 5 -5.50 -10.40 -12.83
CA PHE A 5 -4.41 -10.55 -11.89
C PHE A 5 -3.15 -9.94 -12.48
N VAL A 6 -2.66 -8.87 -11.87
CA VAL A 6 -1.37 -8.29 -12.21
C VAL A 6 -0.37 -8.78 -11.17
N SER A 7 0.62 -9.53 -11.63
CA SER A 7 1.80 -9.86 -10.84
C SER A 7 2.58 -8.57 -10.53
N PRO A 8 3.20 -8.40 -9.36
CA PRO A 8 3.97 -7.19 -9.04
C PRO A 8 5.27 -7.10 -9.86
N ASP A 9 5.19 -7.42 -11.11
CA ASP A 9 6.28 -7.33 -12.06
C ASP A 9 6.25 -5.91 -12.66
N GLU A 10 7.37 -5.21 -12.63
CA GLU A 10 7.48 -3.82 -13.09
C GLU A 10 6.88 -3.59 -14.48
N GLN A 11 6.89 -4.61 -15.32
CA GLN A 11 6.39 -4.53 -16.69
C GLN A 11 4.87 -4.39 -16.76
N ASN A 12 4.14 -4.79 -15.73
CA ASN A 12 2.68 -4.81 -15.75
C ASN A 12 2.03 -3.64 -15.01
N LEU A 13 2.79 -2.90 -14.21
CA LEU A 13 2.22 -1.82 -13.38
C LEU A 13 1.71 -0.65 -14.21
N ALA A 14 2.32 -0.38 -15.37
CA ALA A 14 1.86 0.67 -16.27
C ALA A 14 0.46 0.41 -16.85
N GLN A 15 -0.01 -0.84 -16.83
CA GLN A 15 -1.33 -1.23 -17.32
C GLN A 15 -2.42 -1.07 -16.25
N VAL A 16 -2.06 -0.86 -15.00
CA VAL A 16 -3.03 -0.76 -13.90
C VAL A 16 -4.09 0.32 -14.16
N PRO A 17 -3.74 1.57 -14.51
CA PRO A 17 -4.77 2.58 -14.77
C PRO A 17 -5.75 2.16 -15.86
N HIS A 18 -5.26 1.58 -16.94
CA HIS A 18 -6.09 1.12 -18.05
C HIS A 18 -7.05 0.01 -17.63
N LEU A 19 -6.56 -0.97 -16.86
CA LEU A 19 -7.38 -2.05 -16.36
C LEU A 19 -8.47 -1.54 -15.40
N LEU A 20 -8.13 -0.61 -14.53
CA LEU A 20 -9.10 0.00 -13.61
C LEU A 20 -10.13 0.83 -14.36
N ASP A 21 -9.74 1.55 -15.40
CA ASP A 21 -10.67 2.31 -16.26
C ASP A 21 -11.65 1.42 -17.00
N GLU A 22 -11.23 0.20 -17.33
CA GLU A 22 -12.12 -0.81 -17.92
C GLU A 22 -13.03 -1.51 -16.92
N GLY A 23 -12.95 -1.14 -15.64
CA GLY A 23 -13.75 -1.77 -14.59
C GLY A 23 -13.26 -3.14 -14.16
N LYS A 24 -12.04 -3.50 -14.51
CA LYS A 24 -11.45 -4.79 -14.11
C LYS A 24 -10.92 -4.71 -12.68
N VAL A 25 -10.94 -5.85 -11.99
CA VAL A 25 -10.34 -5.98 -10.66
C VAL A 25 -8.85 -6.23 -10.80
N VAL A 26 -8.05 -5.42 -10.13
CA VAL A 26 -6.59 -5.55 -10.14
C VAL A 26 -6.12 -5.96 -8.75
N VAL A 27 -5.41 -7.09 -8.68
CA VAL A 27 -4.83 -7.61 -7.45
C VAL A 27 -3.32 -7.70 -7.60
N LEU A 28 -2.59 -7.05 -6.71
CA LEU A 28 -1.14 -7.21 -6.61
C LEU A 28 -0.86 -8.32 -5.62
N LYS A 29 -0.35 -9.43 -6.11
CA LYS A 29 -0.09 -10.62 -5.29
C LYS A 29 1.23 -10.50 -4.53
N LYS A 30 1.19 -10.82 -3.24
CA LYS A 30 2.39 -10.98 -2.39
C LYS A 30 3.38 -9.83 -2.53
N LEU A 31 2.95 -8.64 -2.12
CA LEU A 31 3.81 -7.46 -2.13
C LEU A 31 5.11 -7.74 -1.36
N LYS A 32 6.24 -7.38 -1.96
CA LYS A 32 7.55 -7.58 -1.36
C LYS A 32 7.87 -6.46 -0.37
N GLY A 33 8.74 -6.79 0.58
CA GLY A 33 9.27 -5.82 1.54
C GLY A 33 8.45 -5.69 2.80
N SER A 34 8.99 -4.95 3.77
CA SER A 34 8.40 -4.78 5.10
C SER A 34 7.93 -3.36 5.37
N SER A 35 7.92 -2.50 4.35
CA SER A 35 7.63 -1.07 4.52
C SER A 35 6.20 -0.77 4.95
N MET A 36 5.26 -1.72 4.81
CA MET A 36 3.87 -1.54 5.21
C MET A 36 3.47 -2.33 6.45
N LEU A 37 4.44 -2.92 7.16
CA LEU A 37 4.16 -3.55 8.45
C LEU A 37 3.62 -2.50 9.44
N PRO A 38 2.71 -2.82 10.32
CA PRO A 38 2.13 -4.15 10.54
C PRO A 38 0.86 -4.43 9.71
N PHE A 39 0.42 -3.51 8.86
CA PHE A 39 -0.86 -3.60 8.15
C PHE A 39 -0.82 -4.53 6.93
N ILE A 40 0.28 -4.50 6.18
CA ILE A 40 0.49 -5.39 5.04
C ILE A 40 1.80 -6.16 5.27
N ARG A 41 1.71 -7.49 5.25
CA ARG A 41 2.87 -8.35 5.47
C ARG A 41 3.54 -8.65 4.13
N GLY A 42 4.81 -8.24 3.99
CA GLY A 42 5.58 -8.44 2.77
C GLY A 42 5.76 -9.91 2.43
N GLY A 43 5.61 -10.26 1.15
CA GLY A 43 5.71 -11.63 0.67
C GLY A 43 4.57 -12.56 1.10
N VAL A 44 3.59 -12.05 1.84
CA VAL A 44 2.47 -12.83 2.41
C VAL A 44 1.14 -12.28 1.92
N ASP A 45 0.86 -11.00 2.16
CA ASP A 45 -0.42 -10.40 1.82
C ASP A 45 -0.44 -9.87 0.39
N SER A 46 -1.63 -9.93 -0.21
CA SER A 46 -1.94 -9.31 -1.50
C SER A 46 -2.86 -8.11 -1.27
N VAL A 47 -2.93 -7.22 -2.25
CA VAL A 47 -3.80 -6.04 -2.15
C VAL A 47 -4.66 -5.92 -3.41
N ARG A 48 -5.91 -5.50 -3.22
CA ARG A 48 -6.80 -5.17 -4.34
C ARG A 48 -6.84 -3.67 -4.52
N LEU A 49 -6.79 -3.24 -5.77
CA LEU A 49 -6.77 -1.83 -6.15
C LEU A 49 -8.12 -1.40 -6.71
N ARG A 50 -8.49 -0.16 -6.46
CA ARG A 50 -9.59 0.52 -7.14
C ARG A 50 -9.08 1.81 -7.78
N LYS A 51 -9.92 2.37 -8.66
CA LYS A 51 -9.62 3.62 -9.36
C LYS A 51 -9.40 4.77 -8.37
N PRO A 52 -8.35 5.60 -8.56
CA PRO A 52 -8.06 6.71 -7.65
C PRO A 52 -8.92 7.95 -7.92
N GLU A 53 -10.22 7.87 -7.65
CA GLU A 53 -11.14 9.01 -7.90
C GLU A 53 -10.85 10.18 -6.96
N LYS A 54 -10.68 9.90 -5.68
CA LYS A 54 -10.36 10.92 -4.67
C LYS A 54 -9.39 10.33 -3.64
N VAL A 55 -8.14 10.74 -3.74
CA VAL A 55 -7.10 10.32 -2.81
C VAL A 55 -7.19 11.17 -1.54
N LYS A 56 -7.17 10.51 -0.39
CA LYS A 56 -7.26 11.17 0.93
C LYS A 56 -6.08 10.78 1.80
N VAL A 57 -5.73 11.65 2.73
CA VAL A 57 -4.78 11.30 3.80
C VAL A 57 -5.30 10.08 4.56
N GLY A 58 -4.45 9.07 4.71
CA GLY A 58 -4.79 7.79 5.30
C GLY A 58 -4.99 6.67 4.30
N ASP A 59 -5.20 6.97 3.03
CA ASP A 59 -5.29 5.95 1.99
C ASP A 59 -3.95 5.26 1.77
N ILE A 60 -3.98 3.97 1.51
CA ILE A 60 -2.82 3.23 1.00
C ILE A 60 -2.95 3.21 -0.52
N VAL A 61 -1.91 3.65 -1.21
CA VAL A 61 -1.95 3.80 -2.67
C VAL A 61 -0.79 3.08 -3.33
N LEU A 62 -1.01 2.67 -4.58
CA LEU A 62 0.06 2.32 -5.51
C LEU A 62 0.38 3.57 -6.31
N ALA A 63 1.62 4.01 -6.26
CA ALA A 63 2.12 5.14 -7.04
C ALA A 63 3.42 4.76 -7.73
N VAL A 64 3.73 5.46 -8.82
CA VAL A 64 5.03 5.31 -9.50
C VAL A 64 5.69 6.68 -9.49
N PHE A 65 6.64 6.87 -8.57
CA PHE A 65 7.41 8.11 -8.42
C PHE A 65 8.81 7.91 -8.98
N GLY A 66 9.18 8.74 -9.96
CA GLY A 66 10.48 8.62 -10.60
C GLY A 66 10.76 7.24 -11.21
N GLY A 67 9.73 6.60 -11.76
CA GLY A 67 9.81 5.26 -12.32
C GLY A 67 9.82 4.12 -11.31
N ARG A 68 9.70 4.42 -10.01
CA ARG A 68 9.71 3.41 -8.94
C ARG A 68 8.30 3.16 -8.43
N PRO A 69 7.81 1.91 -8.47
CA PRO A 69 6.52 1.57 -7.90
C PRO A 69 6.62 1.55 -6.36
N ILE A 70 5.63 2.17 -5.72
CA ILE A 70 5.57 2.33 -4.27
C ILE A 70 4.14 2.03 -3.81
N VAL A 71 3.99 1.17 -2.80
CA VAL A 71 2.72 0.95 -2.10
C VAL A 71 2.91 1.45 -0.67
N HIS A 72 2.48 2.66 -0.42
CA HIS A 72 2.64 3.31 0.89
C HIS A 72 1.38 4.10 1.25
N ARG A 73 1.35 4.58 2.48
CA ARG A 73 0.23 5.37 3.01
C ARG A 73 0.40 6.85 2.70
N VAL A 74 -0.70 7.48 2.30
CA VAL A 74 -0.75 8.94 2.12
C VAL A 74 -0.75 9.60 3.50
N ILE A 75 0.26 10.42 3.79
CA ILE A 75 0.37 11.13 5.07
C ILE A 75 0.13 12.62 4.93
N ALA A 76 0.24 13.17 3.73
CA ALA A 76 -0.05 14.59 3.47
C ALA A 76 -0.42 14.81 2.01
N ILE A 77 -1.32 15.75 1.78
CA ILE A 77 -1.68 16.23 0.44
C ILE A 77 -1.63 17.75 0.48
N ASN A 78 -0.87 18.34 -0.44
CA ASN A 78 -0.78 19.80 -0.57
C ASN A 78 -0.97 20.17 -2.05
N GLY A 79 -2.17 20.61 -2.41
CA GLY A 79 -2.53 20.83 -3.81
C GLY A 79 -2.48 19.52 -4.60
N THR A 80 -1.63 19.45 -5.62
CA THR A 80 -1.42 18.24 -6.41
C THR A 80 -0.28 17.37 -5.87
N LYS A 81 0.44 17.84 -4.85
CA LYS A 81 1.57 17.10 -4.27
C LYS A 81 1.10 16.16 -3.18
N VAL A 82 1.54 14.93 -3.26
CA VAL A 82 1.23 13.89 -2.28
C VAL A 82 2.52 13.41 -1.63
N THR A 83 2.45 13.21 -0.31
CA THR A 83 3.55 12.65 0.47
C THR A 83 3.13 11.28 0.99
N LEU A 84 3.96 10.29 0.73
CA LEU A 84 3.73 8.91 1.15
C LEU A 84 4.76 8.50 2.18
N MET A 85 4.36 7.59 3.08
CA MET A 85 5.27 6.97 4.04
C MET A 85 4.81 5.54 4.30
N GLY A 86 5.74 4.60 4.28
CA GLY A 86 5.44 3.22 4.66
C GLY A 86 5.14 3.12 6.15
N ASP A 87 4.10 2.37 6.50
CA ASP A 87 3.69 2.17 7.90
C ASP A 87 4.79 1.51 8.74
N GLY A 88 5.64 0.71 8.11
CA GLY A 88 6.77 0.07 8.76
C GLY A 88 8.05 0.90 8.76
N ASN A 89 8.02 2.10 8.19
CA ASN A 89 9.18 2.98 8.14
C ASN A 89 9.22 3.86 9.38
N LEU A 90 10.43 4.12 9.88
CA LEU A 90 10.66 4.97 11.04
C LEU A 90 10.92 6.41 10.62
N GLN A 91 11.44 6.59 9.42
CA GLN A 91 11.73 7.89 8.82
C GLN A 91 11.82 7.73 7.31
N GLY A 92 11.78 8.83 6.61
CA GLY A 92 11.81 8.82 5.15
C GLY A 92 10.41 8.82 4.56
N THR A 93 10.21 9.70 3.61
CA THR A 93 8.95 9.85 2.88
C THR A 93 9.24 9.90 1.39
N GLU A 94 8.24 9.61 0.59
CA GLU A 94 8.28 9.82 -0.84
C GLU A 94 7.31 10.92 -1.21
N LYS A 95 7.72 11.82 -2.09
CA LYS A 95 6.88 12.91 -2.58
C LYS A 95 6.73 12.84 -4.09
N GLY A 96 5.53 13.05 -4.55
CA GLY A 96 5.23 13.04 -5.98
C GLY A 96 3.94 13.78 -6.28
N ASP A 97 3.45 13.60 -7.49
CA ASP A 97 2.22 14.22 -7.97
C ASP A 97 1.05 13.25 -7.87
N LEU A 98 -0.15 13.77 -7.59
CA LEU A 98 -1.36 12.95 -7.55
C LEU A 98 -1.61 12.20 -8.87
N SER A 99 -1.18 12.75 -10.01
CA SER A 99 -1.29 12.09 -11.31
C SER A 99 -0.46 10.80 -11.40
N GLU A 100 0.51 10.63 -10.51
CA GLU A 100 1.35 9.44 -10.46
C GLU A 100 0.80 8.34 -9.56
N VAL A 101 -0.35 8.58 -8.92
CA VAL A 101 -1.06 7.57 -8.13
C VAL A 101 -1.89 6.71 -9.08
N LEU A 102 -1.56 5.43 -9.19
CA LEU A 102 -2.20 4.51 -10.12
C LEU A 102 -3.46 3.86 -9.57
N GLY A 103 -3.52 3.64 -8.28
CA GLY A 103 -4.65 2.98 -7.65
C GLY A 103 -4.65 3.14 -6.14
N ILE A 104 -5.82 2.92 -5.54
CA ILE A 104 -6.01 2.94 -4.08
C ILE A 104 -6.26 1.52 -3.62
N VAL A 105 -5.59 1.10 -2.56
CA VAL A 105 -5.81 -0.22 -1.95
C VAL A 105 -7.14 -0.20 -1.22
N ASP A 106 -8.09 -1.01 -1.65
CA ASP A 106 -9.41 -1.12 -1.01
C ASP A 106 -9.58 -2.42 -0.23
N GLN A 107 -8.73 -3.41 -0.45
CA GLN A 107 -8.71 -4.64 0.35
C GLN A 107 -7.30 -5.17 0.51
N ILE A 108 -7.03 -5.74 1.68
CA ILE A 108 -5.83 -6.51 1.96
C ILE A 108 -6.25 -7.97 2.06
N ILE A 109 -5.58 -8.83 1.31
CA ILE A 109 -5.98 -10.24 1.15
C ILE A 109 -4.89 -11.12 1.73
N SER A 110 -5.24 -11.92 2.75
CA SER A 110 -4.32 -12.89 3.35
C SER A 110 -4.17 -14.13 2.45
N PRO A 111 -3.14 -14.98 2.68
CA PRO A 111 -2.98 -16.22 1.91
C PRO A 111 -4.19 -17.16 2.00
N SER A 112 -4.96 -17.11 3.08
CA SER A 112 -6.19 -17.91 3.24
C SER A 112 -7.37 -17.37 2.42
N GLY A 113 -7.20 -16.23 1.74
CA GLY A 113 -8.28 -15.57 1.01
C GLY A 113 -9.14 -14.63 1.85
N ARG A 114 -8.82 -14.48 3.15
CA ARG A 114 -9.53 -13.54 4.01
C ARG A 114 -9.22 -12.10 3.60
N CYS A 115 -10.28 -11.34 3.33
CA CYS A 115 -10.16 -9.94 2.93
C CYS A 115 -10.50 -9.02 4.09
N ARG A 116 -9.76 -7.92 4.22
CA ARG A 116 -10.06 -6.87 5.19
C ARG A 116 -9.87 -5.50 4.55
N LYS A 117 -10.66 -4.54 4.98
CA LYS A 117 -10.51 -3.15 4.52
C LYS A 117 -9.30 -2.51 5.22
N PRO A 118 -8.48 -1.74 4.50
CA PRO A 118 -7.41 -0.97 5.14
C PRO A 118 -8.01 0.06 6.09
N SER A 119 -7.41 0.20 7.27
CA SER A 119 -7.74 1.31 8.17
C SER A 119 -7.07 2.59 7.68
N SER A 120 -7.54 3.75 8.18
CA SER A 120 -6.89 5.04 7.89
C SER A 120 -5.50 5.15 8.51
N GLY A 121 -5.15 4.27 9.43
CA GLY A 121 -3.88 4.32 10.14
C GLY A 121 -3.71 5.53 11.05
N ARG A 122 -4.81 6.19 11.42
CA ARG A 122 -4.77 7.44 12.21
C ARG A 122 -4.00 7.26 13.52
N ILE A 123 -4.29 6.22 14.28
CA ILE A 123 -3.61 5.94 15.54
C ILE A 123 -2.14 5.60 15.27
N TRP A 124 -1.89 4.74 14.30
CA TRP A 124 -0.52 4.33 13.95
C TRP A 124 0.34 5.51 13.53
N ARG A 125 -0.21 6.44 12.74
CA ARG A 125 0.51 7.66 12.34
C ARG A 125 0.89 8.53 13.52
N ARG A 126 0.04 8.60 14.55
CA ARG A 126 0.32 9.34 15.79
C ARG A 126 1.37 8.67 16.65
N LEU A 127 1.60 7.37 16.47
CA LEU A 127 2.57 6.60 17.23
C LEU A 127 3.98 6.64 16.60
N LEU A 128 4.20 7.51 15.62
CA LEU A 128 5.50 7.59 14.94
C LEU A 128 6.70 7.68 15.90
N PRO A 129 6.67 8.49 16.97
CA PRO A 129 7.81 8.57 17.90
C PRO A 129 8.14 7.25 18.60
N VAL A 130 7.17 6.36 18.79
CA VAL A 130 7.36 5.07 19.48
C VAL A 130 7.25 3.88 18.54
N ARG A 131 7.05 4.13 17.25
CA ARG A 131 6.82 3.11 16.24
C ARG A 131 7.94 2.06 16.19
N LYS A 132 9.19 2.49 16.36
CA LYS A 132 10.33 1.57 16.33
C LYS A 132 10.23 0.48 17.39
N TYR A 133 9.75 0.82 18.58
CA TYR A 133 9.57 -0.14 19.68
C TYR A 133 8.42 -1.10 19.38
N LEU A 134 7.31 -0.58 18.85
CA LEU A 134 6.15 -1.38 18.48
C LEU A 134 6.46 -2.35 17.36
N LEU A 135 7.21 -1.92 16.34
CA LEU A 135 7.65 -2.78 15.25
C LEU A 135 8.61 -3.86 15.71
N LYS A 136 9.50 -3.51 16.65
CA LYS A 136 10.43 -4.46 17.24
C LYS A 136 9.68 -5.57 17.99
N ILE A 137 8.68 -5.18 18.78
CA ILE A 137 7.82 -6.13 19.49
C ILE A 137 7.05 -7.00 18.52
N TYR A 138 6.46 -6.40 17.47
CA TYR A 138 5.72 -7.12 16.44
C TYR A 138 6.59 -8.16 15.72
N ARG A 139 7.80 -7.80 15.34
CA ARG A 139 8.73 -8.71 14.67
C ARG A 139 9.14 -9.87 15.58
N LYS A 140 9.39 -9.58 16.85
CA LYS A 140 9.73 -10.61 17.85
C LYS A 140 8.56 -11.56 18.06
N TRP A 141 7.34 -11.03 18.17
CA TRP A 141 6.12 -11.82 18.30
C TRP A 141 5.93 -12.75 17.10
N ASN A 142 6.11 -12.22 15.90
CA ASN A 142 5.97 -12.99 14.67
C ASN A 142 6.97 -14.15 14.58
N LYS A 143 8.19 -13.97 15.07
CA LYS A 143 9.20 -15.04 15.10
C LYS A 143 8.80 -16.19 16.04
N ILE A 144 8.09 -15.87 17.13
CA ILE A 144 7.70 -16.85 18.15
C ILE A 144 6.45 -17.63 17.70
N PHE A 145 5.51 -16.97 17.03
CA PHE A 145 4.21 -17.53 16.67
C PHE A 145 3.99 -17.76 15.17
N ALA A 146 5.02 -17.57 14.38
CA ALA A 146 4.94 -17.82 12.94
C ALA A 146 5.10 -19.31 12.62
#